data_9afd01f0ea70e0175826f889fba69876
#
_entry.id   9afd01f0ea70e0175826f889fba69876
#
_cell.length_a   1.000
_cell.length_b   1.000
_cell.length_c   1.000
_cell.angle_alpha   90.00
_cell.angle_beta   90.00
_cell.angle_gamma   90.00
#
_symmetry.space_group_name_H-M   'P 1'
#
loop_
_entity.id
_entity.type
_entity.pdbx_description
1 polymer ?
#
loop_
_entity_poly.entity_id
_entity_poly.type
_entity_poly.pdbx_seq_one_letter_code
_entity_poly.pdbx_strand_id
1 'polypeptide(L)'
;MSALDAYKIRQDFAILDQVVNDEPLVYLDNAATTQKPQVVLDTLMAYYHEDNANVHRGVHTLAERATAAYEASREKLRQFINAKSTKEVLFTRGTTTGLNWVGRFAEQVLEPGDEVVISIMEHHSNIIPWQEACKKTGAKLVYAYLKDGQLDMEDLANKITEKTKFVSLAQVSNVLGCINPVKEIAKLAHQVGAYMVVDGAQSAPHMAIDVQDLDCDFFTLSGHKMLGPTGIGVLYGKEEILNQMNPIEFGGEMIDFVYEQEATWKELPWKFEAGTPNIAGAIALG
;
A
#
# COMPACT_ATOMS: atom_id res chain seq x y z
N MET A 1 14.63 -26.86 5.65
CA MET A 1 13.89 -26.29 4.48
C MET A 1 14.45 -26.96 3.25
N SER A 2 13.62 -27.55 2.39
CA SER A 2 14.03 -28.04 1.07
C SER A 2 14.53 -26.83 0.24
N ALA A 3 15.61 -27.03 -0.51
CA ALA A 3 16.11 -25.99 -1.42
C ALA A 3 15.00 -25.58 -2.39
N LEU A 4 14.88 -24.27 -2.65
CA LEU A 4 13.93 -23.73 -3.62
C LEU A 4 14.30 -24.26 -5.03
N ASP A 5 13.37 -24.95 -5.68
CA ASP A 5 13.54 -25.43 -7.05
C ASP A 5 13.14 -24.32 -8.06
N ALA A 6 14.10 -23.49 -8.42
CA ALA A 6 13.89 -22.37 -9.34
C ALA A 6 13.41 -22.81 -10.73
N TYR A 7 13.84 -23.99 -11.21
CA TYR A 7 13.42 -24.52 -12.52
C TYR A 7 11.96 -24.93 -12.52
N LYS A 8 11.49 -25.53 -11.41
CA LYS A 8 10.08 -25.87 -11.24
C LYS A 8 9.20 -24.64 -11.15
N ILE A 9 9.60 -23.65 -10.33
CA ILE A 9 8.87 -22.39 -10.16
C ILE A 9 8.81 -21.60 -11.47
N ARG A 10 9.90 -21.61 -12.26
CA ARG A 10 9.94 -20.93 -13.54
C ARG A 10 8.81 -21.38 -14.50
N GLN A 11 8.36 -22.62 -14.41
CA GLN A 11 7.27 -23.17 -15.25
C GLN A 11 5.92 -22.47 -15.02
N ASP A 12 5.73 -21.81 -13.88
CA ASP A 12 4.53 -21.02 -13.61
C ASP A 12 4.49 -19.68 -14.36
N PHE A 13 5.58 -19.32 -15.07
CA PHE A 13 5.75 -18.02 -15.73
C PHE A 13 6.02 -18.20 -17.24
N ALA A 14 4.97 -18.39 -18.01
CA ALA A 14 5.08 -18.63 -19.47
C ALA A 14 5.85 -17.53 -20.23
N ILE A 15 5.82 -16.29 -19.75
CA ILE A 15 6.58 -15.17 -20.34
C ILE A 15 8.09 -15.41 -20.36
N LEU A 16 8.61 -16.22 -19.45
CA LEU A 16 10.04 -16.53 -19.35
C LEU A 16 10.53 -17.54 -20.39
N ASP A 17 9.62 -18.18 -21.14
CA ASP A 17 9.97 -19.13 -22.22
C ASP A 17 10.30 -18.44 -23.54
N GLN A 18 10.24 -17.11 -23.58
CA GLN A 18 10.54 -16.33 -24.77
C GLN A 18 12.04 -16.34 -25.11
N VAL A 19 12.31 -16.20 -26.40
CA VAL A 19 13.63 -15.87 -26.95
C VAL A 19 13.61 -14.39 -27.31
N VAL A 20 14.58 -13.63 -26.83
CA VAL A 20 14.74 -12.20 -27.09
C VAL A 20 16.16 -11.95 -27.55
N ASN A 21 16.31 -11.34 -28.73
CA ASN A 21 17.61 -11.11 -29.36
C ASN A 21 18.43 -12.42 -29.56
N ASP A 22 17.76 -13.49 -30.01
CA ASP A 22 18.30 -14.82 -30.23
C ASP A 22 18.81 -15.55 -28.97
N GLU A 23 18.51 -15.04 -27.77
CA GLU A 23 18.89 -15.64 -26.48
C GLU A 23 17.68 -15.92 -25.63
N PRO A 24 17.68 -16.94 -24.72
CA PRO A 24 16.62 -17.15 -23.74
C PRO A 24 16.43 -15.92 -22.86
N LEU A 25 15.17 -15.55 -22.63
CA LEU A 25 14.85 -14.38 -21.79
C LEU A 25 15.43 -14.52 -20.38
N VAL A 26 16.24 -13.54 -19.98
CA VAL A 26 16.66 -13.28 -18.59
C VAL A 26 16.04 -11.96 -18.15
N TYR A 27 15.14 -12.02 -17.15
CA TYR A 27 14.47 -10.83 -16.61
C TYR A 27 14.96 -10.54 -15.20
N LEU A 28 15.65 -9.42 -15.00
CA LEU A 28 16.26 -9.03 -13.72
C LEU A 28 15.69 -7.72 -13.13
N ASP A 29 14.64 -7.17 -13.73
CA ASP A 29 14.04 -5.89 -13.32
C ASP A 29 12.81 -6.09 -12.40
N ASN A 30 12.85 -7.08 -11.51
CA ASN A 30 11.74 -7.40 -10.61
C ASN A 30 11.47 -6.31 -9.57
N ALA A 31 12.44 -5.46 -9.24
CA ALA A 31 12.24 -4.32 -8.35
C ALA A 31 11.32 -3.26 -8.96
N ALA A 32 11.28 -3.15 -10.30
CA ALA A 32 10.35 -2.28 -11.01
C ALA A 32 8.96 -2.90 -11.11
N THR A 33 8.87 -4.16 -11.56
CA THR A 33 7.64 -4.98 -11.61
C THR A 33 8.01 -6.45 -11.72
N THR A 34 7.26 -7.34 -11.08
CA THR A 34 7.46 -8.79 -11.21
C THR A 34 6.70 -9.35 -12.42
N GLN A 35 7.11 -10.50 -12.91
CA GLN A 35 6.30 -11.29 -13.83
C GLN A 35 5.12 -11.94 -13.09
N LYS A 36 4.08 -12.35 -13.83
CA LYS A 36 2.84 -12.89 -13.25
C LYS A 36 2.80 -14.40 -13.44
N PRO A 37 2.60 -15.18 -12.37
CA PRO A 37 2.42 -16.62 -12.48
C PRO A 37 1.08 -16.94 -13.15
N GLN A 38 1.00 -18.12 -13.75
CA GLN A 38 -0.18 -18.55 -14.50
C GLN A 38 -1.47 -18.46 -13.68
N VAL A 39 -1.41 -18.80 -12.39
CA VAL A 39 -2.59 -18.74 -11.49
C VAL A 39 -3.21 -17.32 -11.41
N VAL A 40 -2.38 -16.28 -11.45
CA VAL A 40 -2.87 -14.88 -11.45
C VAL A 40 -3.54 -14.54 -12.77
N LEU A 41 -2.96 -14.98 -13.90
CA LEU A 41 -3.53 -14.76 -15.23
C LEU A 41 -4.85 -15.52 -15.38
N ASP A 42 -4.90 -16.76 -14.94
CA ASP A 42 -6.12 -17.61 -14.99
C ASP A 42 -7.23 -17.00 -14.12
N THR A 43 -6.90 -16.48 -12.94
CA THR A 43 -7.87 -15.82 -12.05
C THR A 43 -8.47 -14.56 -12.69
N LEU A 44 -7.65 -13.74 -13.36
CA LEU A 44 -8.14 -12.58 -14.10
C LEU A 44 -9.11 -12.98 -15.21
N MET A 45 -8.74 -14.00 -15.98
CA MET A 45 -9.57 -14.50 -17.08
C MET A 45 -10.86 -15.15 -16.58
N ALA A 46 -10.78 -15.97 -15.54
CA ALA A 46 -11.95 -16.64 -14.94
C ALA A 46 -12.97 -15.61 -14.44
N TYR A 47 -12.54 -14.55 -13.76
CA TYR A 47 -13.44 -13.50 -13.33
C TYR A 47 -14.25 -12.90 -14.49
N TYR A 48 -13.57 -12.52 -15.59
CA TYR A 48 -14.27 -11.92 -16.73
C TYR A 48 -15.11 -12.90 -17.54
N HIS A 49 -14.75 -14.17 -17.58
CA HIS A 49 -15.50 -15.20 -18.31
C HIS A 49 -16.71 -15.72 -17.54
N GLU A 50 -16.63 -15.77 -16.18
CA GLU A 50 -17.59 -16.55 -15.38
C GLU A 50 -18.38 -15.70 -14.37
N ASP A 51 -17.74 -14.65 -13.77
CA ASP A 51 -18.27 -13.96 -12.60
C ASP A 51 -18.31 -12.43 -12.72
N ASN A 52 -18.10 -11.88 -13.94
CA ASN A 52 -18.04 -10.43 -14.13
C ASN A 52 -19.37 -9.75 -13.73
N ALA A 53 -19.37 -9.15 -12.54
CA ALA A 53 -20.47 -8.37 -12.00
C ALA A 53 -19.93 -7.31 -11.03
N ASN A 54 -20.70 -6.24 -10.80
CA ASN A 54 -20.38 -5.28 -9.76
C ASN A 54 -20.55 -5.90 -8.36
N VAL A 55 -19.74 -5.43 -7.41
CA VAL A 55 -19.72 -5.93 -6.03
C VAL A 55 -20.65 -5.13 -5.12
N HIS A 56 -21.08 -5.71 -4.00
CA HIS A 56 -21.81 -5.13 -2.85
C HIS A 56 -23.28 -4.71 -3.12
N ARG A 57 -23.68 -4.35 -4.35
CA ARG A 57 -25.04 -3.85 -4.63
C ARG A 57 -25.93 -4.79 -5.39
N GLY A 58 -25.38 -5.77 -6.10
CA GLY A 58 -26.15 -6.68 -6.89
C GLY A 58 -26.86 -7.74 -6.03
N VAL A 59 -28.11 -8.04 -6.34
CA VAL A 59 -28.91 -9.09 -5.66
C VAL A 59 -29.07 -10.35 -6.53
N HIS A 60 -28.14 -10.56 -7.46
CA HIS A 60 -28.11 -11.73 -8.34
C HIS A 60 -26.83 -12.54 -8.13
N THR A 61 -26.86 -13.82 -8.48
CA THR A 61 -25.81 -14.81 -8.21
C THR A 61 -24.41 -14.36 -8.61
N LEU A 62 -24.22 -13.73 -9.80
CA LEU A 62 -22.90 -13.27 -10.22
C LEU A 62 -22.35 -12.17 -9.30
N ALA A 63 -23.19 -11.21 -8.87
CA ALA A 63 -22.78 -10.16 -7.96
C ALA A 63 -22.44 -10.70 -6.57
N GLU A 64 -23.16 -11.71 -6.08
CA GLU A 64 -22.86 -12.40 -4.82
C GLU A 64 -21.51 -13.12 -4.89
N ARG A 65 -21.25 -13.85 -5.99
CA ARG A 65 -19.98 -14.56 -6.22
C ARG A 65 -18.80 -13.58 -6.34
N ALA A 66 -18.95 -12.52 -7.13
CA ALA A 66 -17.95 -11.49 -7.28
C ALA A 66 -17.64 -10.79 -5.93
N THR A 67 -18.68 -10.45 -5.16
CA THR A 67 -18.53 -9.84 -3.82
C THR A 67 -17.80 -10.79 -2.87
N ALA A 68 -18.20 -12.05 -2.82
CA ALA A 68 -17.55 -13.05 -1.97
C ALA A 68 -16.06 -13.21 -2.32
N ALA A 69 -15.71 -13.29 -3.61
CA ALA A 69 -14.31 -13.39 -4.06
C ALA A 69 -13.50 -12.13 -3.74
N TYR A 70 -14.09 -10.94 -3.92
CA TYR A 70 -13.47 -9.66 -3.62
C TYR A 70 -13.15 -9.52 -2.13
N GLU A 71 -14.13 -9.81 -1.25
CA GLU A 71 -13.91 -9.72 0.20
C GLU A 71 -13.03 -10.86 0.74
N ALA A 72 -13.05 -12.05 0.13
CA ALA A 72 -12.09 -13.11 0.44
C ALA A 72 -10.65 -12.70 0.13
N SER A 73 -10.43 -11.94 -0.95
CA SER A 73 -9.13 -11.36 -1.27
C SER A 73 -8.68 -10.36 -0.20
N ARG A 74 -9.58 -9.48 0.26
CA ARG A 74 -9.29 -8.55 1.37
C ARG A 74 -8.87 -9.30 2.64
N GLU A 75 -9.57 -10.38 2.99
CA GLU A 75 -9.23 -11.20 4.15
C GLU A 75 -7.86 -11.87 4.00
N LYS A 76 -7.51 -12.39 2.82
CA LYS A 76 -6.17 -12.92 2.57
C LYS A 76 -5.07 -11.87 2.73
N LEU A 77 -5.31 -10.66 2.23
CA LEU A 77 -4.37 -9.55 2.38
C LEU A 77 -4.26 -9.09 3.83
N ARG A 78 -5.38 -9.06 4.59
CA ARG A 78 -5.36 -8.85 6.04
C ARG A 78 -4.43 -9.86 6.74
N GLN A 79 -4.56 -11.14 6.40
CA GLN A 79 -3.70 -12.19 6.97
C GLN A 79 -2.25 -12.04 6.52
N PHE A 80 -2.02 -11.70 5.25
CA PHE A 80 -0.68 -11.55 4.68
C PHE A 80 0.15 -10.50 5.39
N ILE A 81 -0.45 -9.38 5.80
CA ILE A 81 0.23 -8.31 6.55
C ILE A 81 -0.01 -8.39 8.06
N ASN A 82 -0.74 -9.39 8.54
CA ASN A 82 -1.15 -9.56 9.95
C ASN A 82 -1.90 -8.33 10.52
N ALA A 83 -2.81 -7.73 9.74
CA ALA A 83 -3.70 -6.67 10.25
C ALA A 83 -4.78 -7.26 11.18
N LYS A 84 -5.29 -6.48 12.12
CA LYS A 84 -6.30 -6.90 13.10
C LYS A 84 -7.65 -7.18 12.45
N SER A 85 -8.02 -6.36 11.47
CA SER A 85 -9.35 -6.36 10.87
C SER A 85 -9.26 -6.08 9.37
N THR A 86 -10.22 -6.60 8.60
CA THR A 86 -10.41 -6.22 7.19
C THR A 86 -10.76 -4.74 7.01
N LYS A 87 -11.27 -4.08 8.05
CA LYS A 87 -11.54 -2.63 8.08
C LYS A 87 -10.27 -1.79 7.94
N GLU A 88 -9.11 -2.37 8.26
CA GLU A 88 -7.78 -1.74 8.16
C GLU A 88 -7.14 -1.93 6.78
N VAL A 89 -7.77 -2.66 5.85
CA VAL A 89 -7.23 -3.02 4.53
C VAL A 89 -8.03 -2.32 3.43
N LEU A 90 -7.46 -1.28 2.86
CA LEU A 90 -8.07 -0.48 1.80
C LEU A 90 -7.43 -0.83 0.45
N PHE A 91 -8.24 -1.17 -0.55
CA PHE A 91 -7.72 -1.34 -1.90
C PHE A 91 -7.37 0.00 -2.54
N THR A 92 -6.20 0.05 -3.15
CA THR A 92 -5.68 1.22 -3.88
C THR A 92 -5.17 0.80 -5.25
N ARG A 93 -4.73 1.73 -6.07
CA ARG A 93 -4.06 1.41 -7.34
C ARG A 93 -2.59 0.99 -7.15
N GLY A 94 -2.06 1.07 -5.93
CA GLY A 94 -0.69 0.76 -5.55
C GLY A 94 -0.16 1.71 -4.49
N THR A 95 1.08 1.51 -4.08
CA THR A 95 1.77 2.30 -3.04
C THR A 95 1.67 3.80 -3.26
N THR A 96 1.86 4.27 -4.50
CA THR A 96 1.76 5.72 -4.80
C THR A 96 0.39 6.29 -4.43
N THR A 97 -0.71 5.59 -4.74
CA THR A 97 -2.05 6.02 -4.35
C THR A 97 -2.21 6.01 -2.82
N GLY A 98 -1.75 4.96 -2.15
CA GLY A 98 -1.81 4.86 -0.68
C GLY A 98 -1.07 6.03 -0.01
N LEU A 99 0.15 6.32 -0.43
CA LEU A 99 0.93 7.46 0.11
C LEU A 99 0.29 8.82 -0.20
N ASN A 100 -0.34 8.99 -1.37
CA ASN A 100 -1.11 10.19 -1.66
C ASN A 100 -2.34 10.31 -0.75
N TRP A 101 -3.03 9.22 -0.42
CA TRP A 101 -4.16 9.25 0.50
C TRP A 101 -3.71 9.65 1.92
N VAL A 102 -2.58 9.11 2.39
CA VAL A 102 -2.00 9.55 3.67
C VAL A 102 -1.55 11.01 3.61
N GLY A 103 -0.98 11.47 2.49
CA GLY A 103 -0.67 12.88 2.27
C GLY A 103 -1.91 13.79 2.33
N ARG A 104 -3.06 13.34 1.80
CA ARG A 104 -4.34 14.05 1.93
C ARG A 104 -4.86 14.09 3.36
N PHE A 105 -4.66 13.03 4.13
CA PHE A 105 -4.94 13.05 5.55
C PHE A 105 -4.02 14.04 6.28
N ALA A 106 -2.74 14.04 5.93
CA ALA A 106 -1.80 15.00 6.50
C ALA A 106 -2.21 16.46 6.25
N GLU A 107 -2.75 16.78 5.06
CA GLU A 107 -3.31 18.10 4.76
C GLU A 107 -4.45 18.53 5.72
N GLN A 108 -5.14 17.56 6.35
CA GLN A 108 -6.24 17.82 7.29
C GLN A 108 -5.76 18.07 8.72
N VAL A 109 -4.56 17.61 9.08
CA VAL A 109 -4.07 17.61 10.46
C VAL A 109 -2.80 18.44 10.69
N LEU A 110 -2.05 18.74 9.61
CA LEU A 110 -0.85 19.55 9.68
C LEU A 110 -1.18 21.06 9.83
N GLU A 111 -0.42 21.72 10.69
CA GLU A 111 -0.48 23.17 10.90
C GLU A 111 0.85 23.83 10.50
N PRO A 112 0.86 25.18 10.27
CA PRO A 112 2.10 25.90 9.99
C PRO A 112 3.14 25.70 11.10
N GLY A 113 4.33 25.24 10.70
CA GLY A 113 5.43 24.96 11.62
C GLY A 113 5.55 23.52 12.09
N ASP A 114 4.55 22.67 11.84
CA ASP A 114 4.68 21.23 12.00
C ASP A 114 5.72 20.65 11.05
N GLU A 115 6.18 19.42 11.33
CA GLU A 115 7.23 18.78 10.57
C GLU A 115 6.80 17.39 10.11
N VAL A 116 7.20 17.05 8.86
CA VAL A 116 7.15 15.69 8.31
C VAL A 116 8.57 15.22 8.09
N VAL A 117 8.96 14.11 8.69
CA VAL A 117 10.32 13.54 8.57
C VAL A 117 10.32 12.40 7.58
N ILE A 118 11.18 12.48 6.57
CA ILE A 118 11.43 11.40 5.59
C ILE A 118 12.94 11.17 5.45
N SER A 119 13.35 10.09 4.80
CA SER A 119 14.75 9.91 4.46
C SER A 119 15.10 10.45 3.08
N ILE A 120 16.39 10.68 2.83
CA ILE A 120 16.87 11.09 1.50
C ILE A 120 16.86 9.92 0.50
N MET A 121 16.68 8.67 0.96
CA MET A 121 16.65 7.49 0.09
C MET A 121 15.24 7.14 -0.42
N GLU A 122 14.22 7.93 -0.09
CA GLU A 122 12.85 7.59 -0.42
C GLU A 122 12.60 7.57 -1.95
N HIS A 123 11.71 6.68 -2.35
CA HIS A 123 11.14 6.72 -3.70
C HIS A 123 10.30 8.00 -3.87
N HIS A 124 10.23 8.55 -5.08
CA HIS A 124 9.45 9.76 -5.36
C HIS A 124 8.00 9.69 -4.88
N SER A 125 7.40 8.51 -4.86
CA SER A 125 6.05 8.30 -4.30
C SER A 125 5.95 8.63 -2.81
N ASN A 126 7.07 8.56 -2.07
CA ASN A 126 7.17 8.89 -0.65
C ASN A 126 7.91 10.22 -0.40
N ILE A 127 8.06 11.05 -1.42
CA ILE A 127 8.61 12.40 -1.33
C ILE A 127 7.55 13.43 -1.76
N ILE A 128 7.05 13.30 -2.99
CA ILE A 128 6.21 14.32 -3.63
C ILE A 128 4.91 14.57 -2.87
N PRO A 129 4.16 13.56 -2.40
CA PRO A 129 2.95 13.82 -1.61
C PRO A 129 3.21 14.64 -0.35
N TRP A 130 4.35 14.42 0.31
CA TRP A 130 4.76 15.17 1.49
C TRP A 130 5.18 16.60 1.18
N GLN A 131 5.89 16.82 0.05
CA GLN A 131 6.20 18.17 -0.42
C GLN A 131 4.93 19.00 -0.65
N GLU A 132 3.92 18.39 -1.32
CA GLU A 132 2.66 19.07 -1.60
C GLU A 132 1.82 19.31 -0.33
N ALA A 133 1.77 18.33 0.59
CA ALA A 133 1.08 18.51 1.88
C ALA A 133 1.73 19.62 2.70
N CYS A 134 3.05 19.62 2.85
CA CYS A 134 3.79 20.68 3.56
C CYS A 134 3.60 22.05 2.91
N LYS A 135 3.64 22.14 1.59
CA LYS A 135 3.44 23.39 0.85
C LYS A 135 2.04 23.99 1.09
N LYS A 136 1.00 23.15 1.16
CA LYS A 136 -0.38 23.59 1.39
C LYS A 136 -0.64 24.02 2.83
N THR A 137 -0.02 23.35 3.80
CA THR A 137 -0.29 23.57 5.22
C THR A 137 0.68 24.55 5.89
N GLY A 138 1.81 24.87 5.25
CA GLY A 138 2.88 25.65 5.87
C GLY A 138 3.76 24.80 6.81
N ALA A 139 3.60 23.49 6.84
CA ALA A 139 4.48 22.56 7.52
C ALA A 139 5.84 22.45 6.80
N LYS A 140 6.81 21.82 7.44
CA LYS A 140 8.17 21.64 6.91
C LYS A 140 8.45 20.18 6.60
N LEU A 141 9.04 19.92 5.43
CA LEU A 141 9.60 18.62 5.11
C LEU A 141 11.06 18.56 5.59
N VAL A 142 11.37 17.59 6.43
CA VAL A 142 12.67 17.37 7.05
C VAL A 142 13.27 16.07 6.54
N TYR A 143 14.53 16.09 6.11
CA TYR A 143 15.22 14.94 5.55
C TYR A 143 16.22 14.35 6.53
N ALA A 144 16.10 13.06 6.85
CA ALA A 144 17.13 12.27 7.50
C ALA A 144 18.15 11.79 6.45
N TYR A 145 19.43 11.87 6.76
CA TYR A 145 20.50 11.54 5.83
C TYR A 145 21.03 10.11 6.05
N LEU A 146 21.95 9.73 5.18
CA LEU A 146 22.59 8.43 5.19
C LEU A 146 24.01 8.54 5.75
N LYS A 147 24.44 7.44 6.37
CA LYS A 147 25.81 7.21 6.74
C LYS A 147 26.22 5.84 6.23
N ASP A 148 27.31 5.76 5.49
CA ASP A 148 27.85 4.52 4.90
C ASP A 148 26.78 3.72 4.08
N GLY A 149 25.91 4.44 3.35
CA GLY A 149 24.87 3.83 2.51
C GLY A 149 23.64 3.30 3.25
N GLN A 150 23.54 3.53 4.56
CA GLN A 150 22.40 3.18 5.39
C GLN A 150 21.79 4.40 6.04
N LEU A 151 20.56 4.29 6.54
CA LEU A 151 19.91 5.35 7.29
C LEU A 151 20.72 5.67 8.56
N ASP A 152 21.11 6.93 8.71
CA ASP A 152 21.74 7.39 9.95
C ASP A 152 20.66 7.54 11.04
N MET A 153 20.60 6.59 11.94
CA MET A 153 19.62 6.55 13.02
C MET A 153 19.81 7.66 14.05
N GLU A 154 21.04 8.13 14.24
CA GLU A 154 21.32 9.25 15.12
C GLU A 154 20.82 10.57 14.49
N ASP A 155 21.08 10.77 13.20
CA ASP A 155 20.56 11.91 12.45
C ASP A 155 19.03 11.90 12.42
N LEU A 156 18.41 10.76 12.17
CA LEU A 156 16.95 10.60 12.20
C LEU A 156 16.37 10.94 13.58
N ALA A 157 16.92 10.36 14.66
CA ALA A 157 16.45 10.60 16.02
C ALA A 157 16.53 12.08 16.40
N ASN A 158 17.59 12.77 16.01
CA ASN A 158 17.77 14.20 16.26
C ASN A 158 16.78 15.09 15.47
N LYS A 159 16.22 14.57 14.37
CA LYS A 159 15.25 15.29 13.52
C LYS A 159 13.80 15.02 13.88
N ILE A 160 13.52 13.97 14.68
CA ILE A 160 12.19 13.72 15.24
C ILE A 160 12.06 14.59 16.50
N THR A 161 11.19 15.59 16.45
CA THR A 161 10.97 16.58 17.51
C THR A 161 9.48 16.61 17.91
N GLU A 162 9.13 17.39 18.93
CA GLU A 162 7.73 17.62 19.32
C GLU A 162 6.87 18.28 18.20
N LYS A 163 7.52 18.84 17.19
CA LYS A 163 6.84 19.39 16.00
C LYS A 163 6.54 18.33 14.94
N THR A 164 7.18 17.18 15.04
CA THR A 164 6.99 16.10 14.07
C THR A 164 5.59 15.53 14.20
N LYS A 165 4.84 15.47 13.10
CA LYS A 165 3.50 14.87 13.02
C LYS A 165 3.48 13.59 12.20
N PHE A 166 4.38 13.46 11.24
CA PHE A 166 4.53 12.26 10.42
C PHE A 166 6.01 11.90 10.27
N VAL A 167 6.28 10.60 10.38
CA VAL A 167 7.55 10.00 9.97
C VAL A 167 7.22 8.99 8.88
N SER A 168 7.75 9.18 7.66
CA SER A 168 7.42 8.33 6.51
C SER A 168 8.67 7.79 5.86
N LEU A 169 8.84 6.46 5.88
CA LEU A 169 10.06 5.81 5.43
C LEU A 169 9.78 4.52 4.68
N ALA A 170 10.59 4.24 3.66
CA ALA A 170 10.62 2.93 3.01
C ALA A 170 11.19 1.89 3.98
N GLN A 171 10.53 0.74 4.13
CA GLN A 171 11.07 -0.37 4.91
C GLN A 171 12.28 -1.00 4.20
N VAL A 172 12.23 -1.10 2.87
CA VAL A 172 13.35 -1.56 2.04
C VAL A 172 13.54 -0.57 0.89
N SER A 173 14.75 -0.06 0.72
CA SER A 173 15.08 0.85 -0.37
C SER A 173 15.05 0.13 -1.73
N ASN A 174 14.35 0.70 -2.70
CA ASN A 174 14.33 0.19 -4.07
C ASN A 174 15.66 0.35 -4.82
N VAL A 175 16.53 1.25 -4.38
CA VAL A 175 17.84 1.53 -5.02
C VAL A 175 18.97 0.85 -4.24
N LEU A 176 19.01 1.02 -2.91
CA LEU A 176 20.12 0.57 -2.09
C LEU A 176 19.92 -0.85 -1.57
N GLY A 177 18.66 -1.35 -1.51
CA GLY A 177 18.32 -2.66 -0.99
C GLY A 177 18.53 -2.81 0.53
N CYS A 178 18.88 -1.74 1.24
CA CYS A 178 19.01 -1.75 2.69
C CYS A 178 17.62 -1.86 3.34
N ILE A 179 17.57 -2.54 4.49
CA ILE A 179 16.37 -2.71 5.32
C ILE A 179 16.45 -1.70 6.47
N ASN A 180 15.47 -0.81 6.55
CA ASN A 180 15.39 0.17 7.63
C ASN A 180 14.71 -0.42 8.88
N PRO A 181 15.15 -0.05 10.09
CA PRO A 181 14.61 -0.58 11.36
C PRO A 181 13.28 0.10 11.73
N VAL A 182 12.23 -0.14 10.93
CA VAL A 182 10.92 0.53 11.01
C VAL A 182 10.31 0.45 12.40
N LYS A 183 10.42 -0.70 13.08
CA LYS A 183 9.88 -0.88 14.44
C LYS A 183 10.53 0.07 15.46
N GLU A 184 11.83 0.31 15.33
CA GLU A 184 12.56 1.25 16.21
C GLU A 184 12.16 2.69 15.88
N ILE A 185 12.01 2.98 14.59
CA ILE A 185 11.61 4.30 14.10
C ILE A 185 10.17 4.61 14.53
N ALA A 186 9.25 3.63 14.49
CA ALA A 186 7.89 3.79 14.98
C ALA A 186 7.86 4.19 16.46
N LYS A 187 8.71 3.57 17.30
CA LYS A 187 8.83 3.96 18.70
C LYS A 187 9.27 5.42 18.87
N LEU A 188 10.24 5.88 18.08
CA LEU A 188 10.70 7.28 18.12
C LEU A 188 9.58 8.23 17.69
N ALA A 189 8.86 7.91 16.62
CA ALA A 189 7.73 8.69 16.13
C ALA A 189 6.62 8.80 17.21
N HIS A 190 6.22 7.67 17.79
CA HIS A 190 5.16 7.64 18.80
C HIS A 190 5.52 8.34 20.11
N GLN A 191 6.81 8.42 20.48
CA GLN A 191 7.25 9.16 21.67
C GLN A 191 6.92 10.65 21.60
N VAL A 192 6.83 11.21 20.39
CA VAL A 192 6.46 12.61 20.14
C VAL A 192 5.02 12.77 19.64
N GLY A 193 4.25 11.67 19.57
CA GLY A 193 2.86 11.67 19.08
C GLY A 193 2.74 11.76 17.55
N ALA A 194 3.80 11.46 16.81
CA ALA A 194 3.81 11.44 15.36
C ALA A 194 3.31 10.11 14.79
N TYR A 195 2.65 10.15 13.63
CA TYR A 195 2.24 8.96 12.87
C TYR A 195 3.43 8.33 12.14
N MET A 196 3.51 6.99 12.18
CA MET A 196 4.50 6.22 11.42
C MET A 196 3.89 5.66 10.13
N VAL A 197 4.42 6.08 9.00
CA VAL A 197 4.01 5.68 7.65
C VAL A 197 5.11 4.85 7.00
N VAL A 198 4.76 3.68 6.50
CA VAL A 198 5.72 2.74 5.90
C VAL A 198 5.43 2.54 4.43
N ASP A 199 6.39 2.89 3.57
CA ASP A 199 6.42 2.42 2.19
C ASP A 199 6.94 0.98 2.16
N GLY A 200 5.99 0.04 1.97
CA GLY A 200 6.24 -1.40 1.90
C GLY A 200 6.40 -1.94 0.48
N ALA A 201 6.54 -1.08 -0.53
CA ALA A 201 6.58 -1.51 -1.94
C ALA A 201 7.65 -2.56 -2.23
N GLN A 202 8.81 -2.47 -1.58
CA GLN A 202 9.90 -3.44 -1.74
C GLN A 202 9.97 -4.46 -0.61
N SER A 203 9.42 -4.20 0.57
CA SER A 203 9.43 -5.17 1.67
C SER A 203 8.34 -6.24 1.52
N ALA A 204 7.13 -5.86 1.12
CA ALA A 204 6.01 -6.79 0.99
C ALA A 204 6.29 -8.00 0.07
N PRO A 205 6.97 -7.85 -1.09
CA PRO A 205 7.30 -9.00 -1.93
C PRO A 205 8.46 -9.87 -1.42
N HIS A 206 9.28 -9.40 -0.48
CA HIS A 206 10.56 -10.03 -0.15
C HIS A 206 10.69 -10.55 1.28
N MET A 207 9.81 -10.11 2.19
CA MET A 207 9.88 -10.51 3.59
C MET A 207 8.50 -10.63 4.22
N ALA A 208 8.39 -11.39 5.30
CA ALA A 208 7.14 -11.46 6.07
C ALA A 208 6.83 -10.09 6.69
N ILE A 209 5.59 -9.65 6.53
CA ILE A 209 5.11 -8.38 7.07
C ILE A 209 4.18 -8.65 8.24
N ASP A 210 4.42 -7.96 9.34
CA ASP A 210 3.57 -7.95 10.52
C ASP A 210 3.36 -6.48 10.96
N VAL A 211 2.27 -5.88 10.50
CA VAL A 211 1.99 -4.47 10.78
C VAL A 211 1.71 -4.19 12.25
N GLN A 212 1.27 -5.21 13.01
CA GLN A 212 1.07 -5.11 14.45
C GLN A 212 2.41 -5.10 15.20
N ASP A 213 3.36 -5.97 14.79
CA ASP A 213 4.70 -5.99 15.38
C ASP A 213 5.53 -4.77 14.99
N LEU A 214 5.40 -4.29 13.75
CA LEU A 214 6.02 -3.05 13.28
C LEU A 214 5.47 -1.82 14.02
N ASP A 215 4.26 -1.91 14.55
CA ASP A 215 3.51 -0.83 15.18
C ASP A 215 3.41 0.42 14.29
N CYS A 216 3.33 0.23 12.97
CA CYS A 216 3.12 1.33 12.03
C CYS A 216 1.64 1.75 12.02
N ASP A 217 1.40 3.02 11.75
CA ASP A 217 0.05 3.58 11.66
C ASP A 217 -0.53 3.41 10.26
N PHE A 218 0.37 3.45 9.25
CA PHE A 218 0.06 3.18 7.85
C PHE A 218 1.14 2.31 7.21
N PHE A 219 0.72 1.42 6.31
CA PHE A 219 1.61 0.60 5.49
C PHE A 219 1.05 0.49 4.08
N THR A 220 1.88 0.65 3.06
CA THR A 220 1.43 0.59 1.66
C THR A 220 2.20 -0.47 0.88
N LEU A 221 1.51 -1.14 -0.05
CA LEU A 221 2.11 -2.10 -0.96
C LEU A 221 1.51 -2.01 -2.38
N SER A 222 2.25 -2.52 -3.35
CA SER A 222 1.85 -2.57 -4.76
C SER A 222 1.81 -4.01 -5.26
N GLY A 223 0.65 -4.45 -5.76
CA GLY A 223 0.45 -5.81 -6.24
C GLY A 223 1.41 -6.21 -7.37
N HIS A 224 1.69 -5.27 -8.30
CA HIS A 224 2.55 -5.57 -9.45
C HIS A 224 4.02 -5.89 -9.10
N LYS A 225 4.47 -5.61 -7.88
CA LYS A 225 5.81 -5.95 -7.38
C LYS A 225 5.84 -7.27 -6.62
N MET A 226 4.68 -7.84 -6.31
CA MET A 226 4.52 -9.08 -5.55
C MET A 226 3.68 -10.11 -6.31
N LEU A 227 4.00 -10.33 -7.59
CA LEU A 227 3.39 -11.28 -8.52
C LEU A 227 1.95 -10.96 -8.93
N GLY A 228 1.30 -9.98 -8.31
CA GLY A 228 -0.07 -9.56 -8.59
C GLY A 228 -0.19 -8.65 -9.83
N PRO A 229 -1.42 -8.31 -10.24
CA PRO A 229 -1.67 -7.43 -11.39
C PRO A 229 -1.17 -6.00 -11.15
N THR A 230 -1.02 -5.24 -12.25
CA THR A 230 -0.88 -3.77 -12.19
C THR A 230 -2.20 -3.12 -11.79
N GLY A 231 -2.14 -1.90 -11.27
CA GLY A 231 -3.33 -1.11 -10.94
C GLY A 231 -4.12 -1.60 -9.73
N ILE A 232 -3.47 -2.38 -8.88
CA ILE A 232 -4.00 -2.83 -7.58
C ILE A 232 -2.89 -2.82 -6.53
N GLY A 233 -3.24 -2.44 -5.31
CA GLY A 233 -2.39 -2.45 -4.13
C GLY A 233 -3.22 -2.27 -2.88
N VAL A 234 -2.56 -2.09 -1.76
CA VAL A 234 -3.21 -1.92 -0.44
C VAL A 234 -2.63 -0.73 0.29
N LEU A 235 -3.49 0.00 0.96
CA LEU A 235 -3.17 0.84 2.10
C LEU A 235 -3.72 0.17 3.36
N TYR A 236 -2.86 -0.21 4.27
CA TYR A 236 -3.20 -0.51 5.65
C TYR A 236 -3.21 0.79 6.46
N GLY A 237 -4.18 0.94 7.34
CA GLY A 237 -4.20 1.98 8.36
C GLY A 237 -4.87 1.45 9.62
N LYS A 238 -4.40 1.87 10.80
CA LYS A 238 -5.06 1.53 12.07
C LYS A 238 -6.51 2.01 12.06
N GLU A 239 -7.46 1.16 12.46
CA GLU A 239 -8.90 1.43 12.38
C GLU A 239 -9.28 2.76 13.05
N GLU A 240 -8.70 3.05 14.21
CA GLU A 240 -8.94 4.29 14.95
C GLU A 240 -8.50 5.55 14.18
N ILE A 241 -7.45 5.47 13.37
CA ILE A 241 -6.96 6.58 12.56
C ILE A 241 -7.83 6.72 11.30
N LEU A 242 -8.12 5.61 10.62
CA LEU A 242 -8.98 5.60 9.43
C LEU A 242 -10.39 6.14 9.74
N ASN A 243 -10.91 5.91 10.94
CA ASN A 243 -12.20 6.46 11.35
C ASN A 243 -12.17 7.99 11.45
N GLN A 244 -11.04 8.60 11.80
CA GLN A 244 -10.86 10.05 11.90
C GLN A 244 -10.64 10.71 10.53
N MET A 245 -10.11 9.97 9.56
CA MET A 245 -9.86 10.51 8.22
C MET A 245 -11.18 10.77 7.48
N ASN A 246 -11.25 11.89 6.77
CA ASN A 246 -12.32 12.08 5.77
C ASN A 246 -12.07 11.19 4.55
N PRO A 247 -13.11 10.79 3.80
CA PRO A 247 -12.93 10.17 2.50
C PRO A 247 -12.02 11.02 1.60
N ILE A 248 -11.25 10.36 0.75
CA ILE A 248 -10.31 11.02 -0.16
C ILE A 248 -10.88 11.17 -1.56
N GLU A 249 -11.63 10.17 -1.99
CA GLU A 249 -12.35 10.14 -3.26
C GLU A 249 -13.86 10.05 -2.96
N PHE A 250 -14.68 10.70 -3.79
CA PHE A 250 -16.11 10.82 -3.57
C PHE A 250 -16.89 10.29 -4.76
N GLY A 251 -17.99 9.59 -4.52
CA GLY A 251 -18.82 9.01 -5.58
C GLY A 251 -19.79 7.97 -5.05
N GLY A 252 -20.25 7.12 -5.94
CA GLY A 252 -21.07 5.96 -5.57
C GLY A 252 -20.28 4.96 -4.74
N GLU A 253 -20.93 3.97 -4.20
CA GLU A 253 -20.41 2.88 -3.35
C GLU A 253 -20.02 3.29 -1.93
N MET A 254 -19.34 4.41 -1.73
CA MET A 254 -18.80 4.86 -0.44
C MET A 254 -19.81 5.62 0.43
N ILE A 255 -20.93 6.02 -0.12
CA ILE A 255 -21.99 6.79 0.55
C ILE A 255 -22.96 5.88 1.31
N ASP A 256 -23.53 6.40 2.41
CA ASP A 256 -24.65 5.82 3.12
C ASP A 256 -25.96 6.53 2.75
N PHE A 257 -26.11 7.80 3.12
CA PHE A 257 -27.21 8.65 2.71
C PHE A 257 -26.75 9.86 1.91
N VAL A 258 -27.56 10.28 0.94
CA VAL A 258 -27.31 11.48 0.11
C VAL A 258 -28.53 12.39 0.18
N TYR A 259 -28.30 13.63 0.59
CA TYR A 259 -29.25 14.73 0.59
C TYR A 259 -28.84 15.77 -0.46
N GLU A 260 -29.63 16.80 -0.64
CA GLU A 260 -29.34 17.84 -1.64
C GLU A 260 -28.02 18.58 -1.39
N GLN A 261 -27.66 18.81 -0.13
CA GLN A 261 -26.49 19.62 0.26
C GLN A 261 -25.43 18.84 1.04
N GLU A 262 -25.72 17.60 1.46
CA GLU A 262 -24.82 16.82 2.30
C GLU A 262 -24.97 15.32 2.01
N ALA A 263 -23.95 14.55 2.40
CA ALA A 263 -23.98 13.10 2.35
C ALA A 263 -23.27 12.50 3.58
N THR A 264 -23.64 11.29 3.92
CA THR A 264 -22.96 10.49 4.94
C THR A 264 -22.24 9.32 4.27
N TRP A 265 -21.25 8.80 4.98
CA TRP A 265 -20.34 7.78 4.48
C TRP A 265 -20.61 6.43 5.10
N LYS A 266 -20.39 5.37 4.35
CA LYS A 266 -20.37 4.00 4.87
C LYS A 266 -19.29 3.84 5.93
N GLU A 267 -19.36 2.74 6.69
CA GLU A 267 -18.28 2.31 7.58
C GLU A 267 -17.02 1.86 6.80
N LEU A 268 -15.92 1.67 7.52
CA LEU A 268 -14.69 1.07 6.98
C LEU A 268 -14.93 -0.38 6.53
N PRO A 269 -14.29 -0.81 5.46
CA PRO A 269 -13.33 -0.09 4.60
C PRO A 269 -14.00 0.73 3.48
N TRP A 270 -15.30 0.52 3.25
CA TRP A 270 -16.06 1.01 2.07
C TRP A 270 -16.14 2.53 1.98
N LYS A 271 -15.99 3.25 3.08
CA LYS A 271 -15.90 4.72 3.08
C LYS A 271 -14.75 5.26 2.20
N PHE A 272 -13.74 4.45 1.89
CA PHE A 272 -12.62 4.82 1.03
C PHE A 272 -12.67 4.18 -0.37
N GLU A 273 -13.74 3.47 -0.70
CA GLU A 273 -13.88 2.77 -1.98
C GLU A 273 -14.97 3.43 -2.84
N ALA A 274 -14.63 4.59 -3.43
CA ALA A 274 -15.53 5.33 -4.30
C ALA A 274 -15.57 4.75 -5.72
N GLY A 275 -16.78 4.51 -6.23
CA GLY A 275 -17.01 3.96 -7.56
C GLY A 275 -16.78 2.45 -7.65
N THR A 276 -16.98 1.89 -8.84
CA THR A 276 -16.69 0.46 -9.07
C THR A 276 -15.20 0.18 -8.95
N PRO A 277 -14.76 -0.69 -8.03
CA PRO A 277 -13.35 -0.93 -7.80
C PRO A 277 -12.72 -1.80 -8.90
N ASN A 278 -11.39 -1.96 -8.86
CA ASN A 278 -10.68 -2.93 -9.69
C ASN A 278 -10.92 -4.37 -9.16
N ILE A 279 -12.12 -4.90 -9.43
CA ILE A 279 -12.58 -6.19 -8.88
C ILE A 279 -11.66 -7.33 -9.32
N ALA A 280 -11.42 -7.46 -10.63
CA ALA A 280 -10.57 -8.50 -11.18
C ALA A 280 -9.14 -8.44 -10.60
N GLY A 281 -8.58 -7.24 -10.51
CA GLY A 281 -7.24 -7.02 -9.94
C GLY A 281 -7.17 -7.37 -8.46
N ALA A 282 -8.20 -7.04 -7.67
CA ALA A 282 -8.26 -7.37 -6.25
C ALA A 282 -8.36 -8.89 -6.03
N ILE A 283 -9.24 -9.57 -6.76
CA ILE A 283 -9.40 -11.03 -6.68
C ILE A 283 -8.11 -11.75 -7.07
N ALA A 284 -7.46 -11.30 -8.15
CA ALA A 284 -6.21 -11.92 -8.62
C ALA A 284 -5.00 -11.61 -7.71
N LEU A 285 -5.03 -10.52 -6.95
CA LEU A 285 -3.99 -10.23 -5.95
C LEU A 285 -4.11 -11.15 -4.73
N GLY A 286 -5.32 -11.49 -4.29
CA GLY A 286 -5.58 -12.46 -3.21
C GLY A 286 -5.41 -13.91 -3.62
#